data_8f6d5f4a6c0e8ba918644e18d76a0f54
#
_entry.id   8f6d5f4a6c0e8ba918644e18d76a0f54
#
_cell.length_a   1.000
_cell.length_b   1.000
_cell.length_c   1.000
_cell.angle_alpha   90.00
_cell.angle_beta   90.00
_cell.angle_gamma   90.00
#
_symmetry.space_group_name_H-M   'P 1'
#
loop_
_entity.id
_entity.type
_entity.pdbx_description
1 polymer ?
#
loop_
_entity_poly.entity_id
_entity_poly.type
_entity_poly.pdbx_seq_one_letter_code
_entity_poly.pdbx_strand_id
1 'polypeptide(L)'
;MELGSAIGAVVTGGASGLGEATARALAVRGVKVAIFDRQKEKGERVAADINGQFCEVDVTSDDSVSAGFKKARAAHGQERILVNCAGIANAIKTAGRDKKTGEIKFFPAKEFDRVVQINLVGTFRCIAQSAAGMLTLEPLAGGERGVIVNTASVAAEDGQVGQAAYSASKAGVAGMTITIARDLSQ
;
A
#
# COMPACT_ATOMS: atom_id res chain seq x y z
N MET A 1 15.17 9.77 -10.99
CA MET A 1 15.12 10.38 -9.63
C MET A 1 16.29 9.85 -8.80
N GLU A 2 17.12 10.72 -8.28
CA GLU A 2 18.15 10.36 -7.28
C GLU A 2 17.53 10.35 -5.88
N LEU A 3 17.85 9.31 -5.11
CA LEU A 3 17.37 9.18 -3.73
C LEU A 3 18.22 10.03 -2.80
N GLY A 4 17.60 10.76 -1.88
CA GLY A 4 18.28 11.62 -0.93
C GLY A 4 17.32 12.45 -0.08
N SER A 5 17.85 13.37 0.74
CA SER A 5 17.11 14.15 1.74
C SER A 5 16.08 15.14 1.16
N ALA A 6 16.16 15.42 -0.14
CA ALA A 6 15.15 16.24 -0.83
C ALA A 6 13.89 15.45 -1.21
N ILE A 7 13.92 14.11 -1.11
CA ILE A 7 12.85 13.23 -1.52
C ILE A 7 12.04 12.77 -0.31
N GLY A 8 10.72 12.97 -0.36
CA GLY A 8 9.75 12.39 0.57
C GLY A 8 9.17 11.09 0.01
N ALA A 9 8.93 10.12 0.87
CA ALA A 9 8.28 8.86 0.55
C ALA A 9 7.16 8.52 1.54
N VAL A 10 6.11 7.88 1.04
CA VAL A 10 5.08 7.23 1.85
C VAL A 10 5.13 5.73 1.60
N VAL A 11 5.16 4.93 2.66
CA VAL A 11 5.11 3.47 2.60
C VAL A 11 3.90 2.98 3.37
N THR A 12 2.91 2.41 2.68
CA THR A 12 1.75 1.80 3.35
C THR A 12 2.09 0.39 3.84
N GLY A 13 1.51 -0.03 4.97
CA GLY A 13 1.92 -1.29 5.62
C GLY A 13 3.35 -1.24 6.15
N GLY A 14 3.86 -0.04 6.45
CA GLY A 14 5.26 0.19 6.78
C GLY A 14 5.69 -0.21 8.19
N ALA A 15 4.77 -0.68 9.04
CA ALA A 15 5.08 -1.11 10.40
C ALA A 15 5.63 -2.55 10.49
N SER A 16 5.65 -3.32 9.39
CA SER A 16 6.11 -4.71 9.39
C SER A 16 6.47 -5.23 7.99
N GLY A 17 7.16 -6.36 7.92
CA GLY A 17 7.41 -7.14 6.72
C GLY A 17 8.05 -6.34 5.57
N LEU A 18 7.49 -6.48 4.36
CA LEU A 18 8.01 -5.82 3.16
C LEU A 18 7.96 -4.30 3.27
N GLY A 19 6.89 -3.75 3.86
CA GLY A 19 6.75 -2.31 4.06
C GLY A 19 7.82 -1.74 4.99
N GLU A 20 8.06 -2.38 6.13
CA GLU A 20 9.14 -1.99 7.06
C GLU A 20 10.51 -2.08 6.38
N ALA A 21 10.81 -3.19 5.70
CA ALA A 21 12.08 -3.36 5.00
C ALA A 21 12.28 -2.28 3.93
N THR A 22 11.24 -1.94 3.18
CA THR A 22 11.25 -0.86 2.18
C THR A 22 11.48 0.49 2.83
N ALA A 23 10.78 0.79 3.92
CA ALA A 23 10.94 2.06 4.65
C ALA A 23 12.38 2.24 5.14
N ARG A 24 12.97 1.20 5.73
CA ARG A 24 14.37 1.19 6.19
C ARG A 24 15.35 1.36 5.02
N ALA A 25 15.14 0.67 3.91
CA ALA A 25 16.00 0.77 2.73
C ALA A 25 15.98 2.17 2.11
N LEU A 26 14.83 2.84 2.06
CA LEU A 26 14.70 4.22 1.60
C LEU A 26 15.38 5.20 2.56
N ALA A 27 15.19 5.02 3.87
CA ALA A 27 15.80 5.88 4.89
C ALA A 27 17.34 5.81 4.87
N VAL A 28 17.93 4.62 4.69
CA VAL A 28 19.39 4.45 4.52
C VAL A 28 19.93 5.26 3.31
N ARG A 29 19.08 5.48 2.30
CA ARG A 29 19.39 6.32 1.13
C ARG A 29 19.13 7.81 1.37
N GLY A 30 18.82 8.22 2.60
CA GLY A 30 18.55 9.61 2.98
C GLY A 30 17.12 10.09 2.67
N VAL A 31 16.23 9.24 2.16
CA VAL A 31 14.84 9.61 1.87
C VAL A 31 14.07 9.85 3.17
N LYS A 32 13.26 10.91 3.21
CA LYS A 32 12.35 11.19 4.34
C LYS A 32 11.12 10.31 4.23
N VAL A 33 10.98 9.33 5.13
CA VAL A 33 9.94 8.30 5.02
C VAL A 33 8.80 8.55 6.01
N ALA A 34 7.57 8.58 5.49
CA ALA A 34 6.35 8.48 6.30
C ALA A 34 5.79 7.05 6.21
N ILE A 35 5.50 6.47 7.37
CA ILE A 35 4.95 5.13 7.53
C ILE A 35 3.45 5.22 7.75
N PHE A 36 2.67 4.61 6.87
CA PHE A 36 1.23 4.46 6.99
C PHE A 36 0.92 3.04 7.47
N ASP A 37 0.37 2.90 8.66
CA ASP A 37 -0.04 1.60 9.21
C ASP A 37 -1.09 1.79 10.29
N ARG A 38 -1.87 0.74 10.58
CA ARG A 38 -2.81 0.70 11.70
C ARG A 38 -2.17 0.28 13.01
N GLN A 39 -0.99 -0.36 12.95
CA GLN A 39 -0.28 -0.89 14.10
C GLN A 39 0.56 0.21 14.74
N LYS A 40 -0.07 1.03 15.59
CA LYS A 40 0.53 2.23 16.17
C LYS A 40 1.89 1.97 16.81
N GLU A 41 1.97 1.08 17.79
CA GLU A 41 3.20 0.82 18.55
C GLU A 41 4.37 0.37 17.66
N LYS A 42 4.08 -0.52 16.68
CA LYS A 42 5.10 -0.97 15.74
C LYS A 42 5.51 0.13 14.77
N GLY A 43 4.53 0.87 14.26
CA GLY A 43 4.79 1.96 13.32
C GLY A 43 5.58 3.10 13.94
N GLU A 44 5.27 3.49 15.18
CA GLU A 44 6.03 4.49 15.94
C GLU A 44 7.48 4.03 16.18
N ARG A 45 7.69 2.76 16.53
CA ARG A 45 9.04 2.19 16.69
C ARG A 45 9.84 2.25 15.38
N VAL A 46 9.25 1.76 14.28
CA VAL A 46 9.95 1.79 12.98
C VAL A 46 10.25 3.22 12.55
N ALA A 47 9.30 4.15 12.73
CA ALA A 47 9.50 5.56 12.42
C ALA A 47 10.63 6.19 13.26
N ALA A 48 10.69 5.88 14.55
CA ALA A 48 11.79 6.34 15.42
C ALA A 48 13.15 5.82 14.96
N ASP A 49 13.23 4.52 14.63
CA ASP A 49 14.48 3.88 14.18
C ASP A 49 15.05 4.50 12.90
N ILE A 50 14.18 5.01 12.01
CA ILE A 50 14.59 5.58 10.71
C ILE A 50 14.53 7.11 10.67
N ASN A 51 14.29 7.77 11.80
CA ASN A 51 14.04 9.22 11.87
C ASN A 51 12.93 9.65 10.89
N GLY A 52 11.87 8.83 10.77
CA GLY A 52 10.73 9.03 9.90
C GLY A 52 9.49 9.54 10.63
N GLN A 53 8.37 9.62 9.90
CA GLN A 53 7.07 10.05 10.45
C GLN A 53 6.10 8.87 10.46
N PHE A 54 5.57 8.51 11.64
CA PHE A 54 4.44 7.59 11.71
C PHE A 54 3.11 8.32 11.52
N CYS A 55 2.26 7.78 10.68
CA CYS A 55 0.87 8.18 10.48
C CYS A 55 -0.02 6.95 10.68
N GLU A 56 -0.90 6.99 11.68
CA GLU A 56 -1.89 5.94 11.86
C GLU A 56 -2.93 6.05 10.75
N VAL A 57 -2.95 5.06 9.84
CA VAL A 57 -3.77 5.07 8.64
C VAL A 57 -4.46 3.73 8.44
N ASP A 58 -5.78 3.79 8.29
CA ASP A 58 -6.59 2.71 7.72
C ASP A 58 -6.83 2.98 6.24
N VAL A 59 -6.23 2.18 5.37
CA VAL A 59 -6.35 2.35 3.91
C VAL A 59 -7.77 2.10 3.40
N THR A 60 -8.68 1.56 4.23
CA THR A 60 -10.09 1.39 3.86
C THR A 60 -10.95 2.64 4.07
N SER A 61 -10.38 3.69 4.66
CA SER A 61 -11.06 4.96 4.97
C SER A 61 -10.43 6.12 4.19
N ASP A 62 -11.24 6.84 3.41
CA ASP A 62 -10.81 8.03 2.67
C ASP A 62 -10.31 9.13 3.61
N ASP A 63 -11.02 9.37 4.72
CA ASP A 63 -10.65 10.38 5.72
C ASP A 63 -9.33 10.03 6.40
N SER A 64 -9.13 8.76 6.76
CA SER A 64 -7.89 8.29 7.38
C SER A 64 -6.69 8.45 6.45
N VAL A 65 -6.84 8.08 5.18
CA VAL A 65 -5.80 8.24 4.17
C VAL A 65 -5.47 9.72 3.93
N SER A 66 -6.51 10.58 3.82
CA SER A 66 -6.33 12.02 3.66
C SER A 66 -5.61 12.67 4.85
N ALA A 67 -6.00 12.30 6.07
CA ALA A 67 -5.33 12.76 7.29
C ALA A 67 -3.86 12.29 7.36
N GLY A 68 -3.60 11.05 6.93
CA GLY A 68 -2.25 10.50 6.85
C GLY A 68 -1.37 11.29 5.90
N PHE A 69 -1.81 11.55 4.66
CA PHE A 69 -1.06 12.37 3.70
C PHE A 69 -0.85 13.79 4.20
N LYS A 70 -1.86 14.43 4.79
CA LYS A 70 -1.72 15.76 5.39
C LYS A 70 -0.61 15.78 6.45
N LYS A 71 -0.59 14.78 7.34
CA LYS A 71 0.44 14.66 8.40
C LYS A 71 1.83 14.39 7.82
N ALA A 72 1.95 13.49 6.85
CA ALA A 72 3.21 13.16 6.19
C ALA A 72 3.80 14.39 5.47
N ARG A 73 2.97 15.11 4.72
CA ARG A 73 3.37 16.32 3.97
C ARG A 73 3.75 17.47 4.87
N ALA A 74 3.11 17.61 6.03
CA ALA A 74 3.51 18.61 7.03
C ALA A 74 4.92 18.34 7.60
N ALA A 75 5.31 17.06 7.72
CA ALA A 75 6.62 16.69 8.25
C ALA A 75 7.73 16.70 7.18
N HIS A 76 7.44 16.25 5.97
CA HIS A 76 8.46 15.92 4.96
C HIS A 76 8.29 16.64 3.62
N GLY A 77 7.25 17.46 3.46
CA GLY A 77 6.86 18.03 2.16
C GLY A 77 6.08 17.01 1.31
N GLN A 78 5.73 17.43 0.10
CA GLN A 78 5.01 16.58 -0.85
C GLN A 78 5.88 15.37 -1.23
N GLU A 79 5.36 14.19 -1.04
CA GLU A 79 6.05 12.95 -1.41
C GLU A 79 6.23 12.83 -2.94
N ARG A 80 7.35 12.24 -3.33
CA ARG A 80 7.66 11.83 -4.71
C ARG A 80 7.71 10.31 -4.87
N ILE A 81 7.61 9.56 -3.76
CA ILE A 81 7.60 8.11 -3.76
C ILE A 81 6.40 7.62 -2.95
N LEU A 82 5.60 6.75 -3.55
CA LEU A 82 4.59 5.97 -2.85
C LEU A 82 4.89 4.48 -3.05
N VAL A 83 5.00 3.73 -1.96
CA VAL A 83 5.11 2.26 -2.01
C VAL A 83 3.94 1.64 -1.28
N ASN A 84 3.09 0.93 -2.02
CA ASN A 84 1.91 0.28 -1.49
C ASN A 84 2.23 -1.16 -1.07
N CYS A 85 2.45 -1.37 0.25
CA CYS A 85 2.67 -2.67 0.85
C CYS A 85 1.54 -3.11 1.80
N ALA A 86 0.59 -2.22 2.12
CA ALA A 86 -0.55 -2.59 2.95
C ALA A 86 -1.38 -3.70 2.30
N GLY A 87 -1.63 -4.77 3.03
CA GLY A 87 -2.39 -5.88 2.51
C GLY A 87 -2.56 -7.02 3.52
N ILE A 88 -3.56 -7.83 3.28
CA ILE A 88 -3.85 -9.03 4.05
C ILE A 88 -4.07 -10.21 3.10
N ALA A 89 -3.91 -11.41 3.63
CA ALA A 89 -4.34 -12.64 2.97
C ALA A 89 -5.27 -13.43 3.90
N ASN A 90 -6.14 -14.21 3.30
CA ASN A 90 -6.88 -15.25 3.98
C ASN A 90 -6.81 -16.56 3.17
N ALA A 91 -7.09 -17.68 3.82
CA ALA A 91 -7.08 -18.99 3.20
C ALA A 91 -8.44 -19.68 3.48
N ILE A 92 -9.48 -19.26 2.75
CA ILE A 92 -10.84 -19.76 2.88
C ILE A 92 -11.28 -20.35 1.53
N LYS A 93 -11.59 -21.64 1.50
CA LYS A 93 -12.11 -22.31 0.30
C LYS A 93 -13.45 -21.70 -0.12
N THR A 94 -13.67 -21.55 -1.41
CA THR A 94 -14.96 -21.07 -1.98
C THR A 94 -16.15 -21.87 -1.44
N ALA A 95 -16.00 -23.20 -1.36
CA ALA A 95 -16.89 -24.08 -0.62
C ALA A 95 -16.11 -25.31 -0.17
N GLY A 96 -16.59 -25.98 0.87
CA GLY A 96 -15.92 -27.18 1.36
C GLY A 96 -16.64 -27.83 2.54
N ARG A 97 -16.27 -29.06 2.80
CA ARG A 97 -16.77 -29.81 3.96
C ARG A 97 -15.87 -29.56 5.16
N ASP A 98 -16.46 -29.14 6.26
CA ASP A 98 -15.78 -29.05 7.55
C ASP A 98 -15.37 -30.45 8.01
N LYS A 99 -14.09 -30.65 8.26
CA LYS A 99 -13.57 -31.99 8.62
C LYS A 99 -14.03 -32.49 9.99
N LYS A 100 -14.43 -31.60 10.89
CA LYS A 100 -14.85 -31.94 12.25
C LYS A 100 -16.35 -32.19 12.34
N THR A 101 -17.15 -31.32 11.70
CA THR A 101 -18.61 -31.36 11.80
C THR A 101 -19.26 -32.07 10.62
N GLY A 102 -18.59 -32.26 9.50
CA GLY A 102 -19.14 -32.81 8.26
C GLY A 102 -19.99 -31.79 7.47
N GLU A 103 -20.26 -30.62 8.00
CA GLU A 103 -21.08 -29.58 7.38
C GLU A 103 -20.44 -29.00 6.12
N ILE A 104 -21.26 -28.66 5.14
CA ILE A 104 -20.83 -27.90 3.98
C ILE A 104 -20.82 -26.39 4.34
N LYS A 105 -19.67 -25.75 4.20
CA LYS A 105 -19.51 -24.32 4.42
C LYS A 105 -19.07 -23.65 3.12
N PHE A 106 -19.46 -22.39 2.94
CA PHE A 106 -19.04 -21.54 1.83
C PHE A 106 -18.26 -20.33 2.33
N PHE A 107 -17.48 -19.72 1.45
CA PHE A 107 -16.72 -18.51 1.74
C PHE A 107 -17.68 -17.32 1.94
N PRO A 108 -17.71 -16.68 3.12
CA PRO A 108 -18.56 -15.51 3.34
C PRO A 108 -18.11 -14.32 2.48
N ALA A 109 -19.05 -13.74 1.72
CA ALA A 109 -18.76 -12.58 0.86
C ALA A 109 -18.12 -11.40 1.63
N LYS A 110 -18.46 -11.22 2.90
CA LYS A 110 -17.87 -10.21 3.78
C LYS A 110 -16.34 -10.38 3.94
N GLU A 111 -15.85 -11.61 4.04
CA GLU A 111 -14.41 -11.88 4.15
C GLU A 111 -13.69 -11.69 2.81
N PHE A 112 -14.39 -11.96 1.70
CA PHE A 112 -13.89 -11.62 0.35
C PHE A 112 -13.77 -10.11 0.20
N ASP A 113 -14.85 -9.38 0.48
CA ASP A 113 -14.90 -7.92 0.41
C ASP A 113 -13.81 -7.27 1.25
N ARG A 114 -13.62 -7.74 2.49
CA ARG A 114 -12.57 -7.23 3.38
C ARG A 114 -11.18 -7.27 2.74
N VAL A 115 -10.83 -8.36 2.07
CA VAL A 115 -9.53 -8.49 1.38
C VAL A 115 -9.45 -7.51 0.22
N VAL A 116 -10.51 -7.40 -0.59
CA VAL A 116 -10.57 -6.48 -1.73
C VAL A 116 -10.49 -5.02 -1.27
N GLN A 117 -11.23 -4.64 -0.23
CA GLN A 117 -11.21 -3.28 0.32
C GLN A 117 -9.81 -2.86 0.80
N ILE A 118 -9.08 -3.76 1.45
CA ILE A 118 -7.74 -3.44 1.93
C ILE A 118 -6.73 -3.45 0.78
N ASN A 119 -6.66 -4.58 0.05
CA ASN A 119 -5.57 -4.81 -0.89
C ASN A 119 -5.70 -4.02 -2.19
N LEU A 120 -6.92 -3.88 -2.72
CA LEU A 120 -7.17 -3.27 -4.03
C LEU A 120 -7.66 -1.84 -3.88
N VAL A 121 -8.80 -1.65 -3.21
CA VAL A 121 -9.41 -0.33 -3.09
C VAL A 121 -8.55 0.59 -2.22
N GLY A 122 -7.97 0.08 -1.14
CA GLY A 122 -7.04 0.82 -0.28
C GLY A 122 -5.77 1.23 -1.01
N THR A 123 -5.19 0.35 -1.82
CA THR A 123 -4.07 0.69 -2.71
C THR A 123 -4.46 1.81 -3.67
N PHE A 124 -5.63 1.72 -4.33
CA PHE A 124 -6.10 2.76 -5.24
C PHE A 124 -6.31 4.11 -4.55
N ARG A 125 -6.87 4.14 -3.32
CA ARG A 125 -7.02 5.38 -2.54
C ARG A 125 -5.68 6.08 -2.32
N CYS A 126 -4.67 5.32 -1.92
CA CYS A 126 -3.34 5.88 -1.70
C CYS A 126 -2.72 6.38 -3.01
N ILE A 127 -2.87 5.64 -4.11
CA ILE A 127 -2.41 6.05 -5.45
C ILE A 127 -3.07 7.37 -5.85
N ALA A 128 -4.39 7.46 -5.81
CA ALA A 128 -5.12 8.63 -6.28
C ALA A 128 -4.72 9.90 -5.53
N GLN A 129 -4.60 9.84 -4.20
CA GLN A 129 -4.24 11.01 -3.39
C GLN A 129 -2.75 11.38 -3.53
N SER A 130 -1.87 10.39 -3.65
CA SER A 130 -0.44 10.65 -3.87
C SER A 130 -0.19 11.22 -5.26
N ALA A 131 -0.78 10.62 -6.30
CA ALA A 131 -0.67 11.10 -7.68
C ALA A 131 -1.17 12.53 -7.82
N ALA A 132 -2.34 12.86 -7.24
CA ALA A 132 -2.87 14.22 -7.23
C ALA A 132 -1.88 15.22 -6.61
N GLY A 133 -1.21 14.84 -5.51
CA GLY A 133 -0.16 15.65 -4.90
C GLY A 133 1.10 15.75 -5.78
N MET A 134 1.55 14.65 -6.37
CA MET A 134 2.71 14.64 -7.27
C MET A 134 2.52 15.54 -8.49
N LEU A 135 1.28 15.66 -9.01
CA LEU A 135 0.97 16.55 -10.13
C LEU A 135 1.17 18.05 -9.80
N THR A 136 1.19 18.44 -8.51
CA THR A 136 1.47 19.82 -8.11
C THR A 136 2.97 20.16 -8.07
N LEU A 137 3.83 19.15 -8.22
CA LEU A 137 5.28 19.32 -8.18
C LEU A 137 5.85 19.66 -9.56
N GLU A 138 6.90 20.47 -9.59
CA GLU A 138 7.72 20.61 -10.79
C GLU A 138 8.41 19.27 -11.13
N PRO A 139 8.51 18.93 -12.43
CA PRO A 139 9.26 17.75 -12.85
C PRO A 139 10.72 17.81 -12.39
N LEU A 140 11.29 16.66 -12.07
CA LEU A 140 12.73 16.51 -11.89
C LEU A 140 13.46 16.55 -13.25
N ALA A 141 14.79 16.58 -13.22
CA ALA A 141 15.62 16.66 -14.42
C ALA A 141 15.32 15.54 -15.47
N GLY A 142 14.83 14.39 -15.02
CA GLY A 142 14.41 13.29 -15.90
C GLY A 142 12.97 13.42 -16.43
N GLY A 143 12.26 14.50 -16.09
CA GLY A 143 10.86 14.73 -16.50
C GLY A 143 9.81 14.10 -15.56
N GLU A 144 10.20 13.24 -14.63
CA GLU A 144 9.30 12.61 -13.67
C GLU A 144 8.95 13.52 -12.49
N ARG A 145 7.72 13.47 -12.00
CA ARG A 145 7.26 14.15 -10.76
C ARG A 145 7.32 13.23 -9.55
N GLY A 146 7.28 11.92 -9.76
CA GLY A 146 7.32 10.92 -8.71
C GLY A 146 7.22 9.50 -9.27
N VAL A 147 7.20 8.54 -8.36
CA VAL A 147 7.05 7.12 -8.68
C VAL A 147 6.09 6.45 -7.69
N ILE A 148 5.25 5.57 -8.21
CA ILE A 148 4.33 4.75 -7.42
C ILE A 148 4.67 3.28 -7.68
N VAL A 149 4.95 2.55 -6.60
CA VAL A 149 5.25 1.12 -6.63
C VAL A 149 4.13 0.36 -5.93
N ASN A 150 3.54 -0.61 -6.63
CA ASN A 150 2.45 -1.42 -6.10
C ASN A 150 2.91 -2.86 -5.87
N THR A 151 2.58 -3.42 -4.70
CA THR A 151 2.88 -4.81 -4.39
C THR A 151 1.77 -5.72 -4.91
N ALA A 152 1.96 -6.32 -6.07
CA ALA A 152 1.14 -7.41 -6.58
C ALA A 152 1.53 -8.76 -5.93
N SER A 153 1.30 -9.87 -6.60
CA SER A 153 1.69 -11.22 -6.15
C SER A 153 1.66 -12.18 -7.34
N VAL A 154 2.44 -13.25 -7.28
CA VAL A 154 2.29 -14.38 -8.19
C VAL A 154 0.86 -14.97 -8.14
N ALA A 155 0.18 -14.85 -7.00
CA ALA A 155 -1.21 -15.24 -6.84
C ALA A 155 -2.21 -14.46 -7.74
N ALA A 156 -1.76 -13.39 -8.40
CA ALA A 156 -2.56 -12.71 -9.42
C ALA A 156 -2.82 -13.60 -10.64
N GLU A 157 -1.90 -14.51 -10.95
CA GLU A 157 -1.96 -15.44 -12.07
C GLU A 157 -2.09 -16.89 -11.62
N ASP A 158 -1.36 -17.29 -10.56
CA ASP A 158 -1.31 -18.66 -10.03
C ASP A 158 -1.64 -18.68 -8.52
N GLY A 159 -2.93 -18.56 -8.21
CA GLY A 159 -3.45 -18.56 -6.84
C GLY A 159 -3.59 -19.96 -6.26
N GLN A 160 -3.22 -20.11 -4.99
CA GLN A 160 -3.34 -21.37 -4.26
C GLN A 160 -4.76 -21.60 -3.72
N VAL A 161 -5.02 -22.81 -3.24
CA VAL A 161 -6.29 -23.19 -2.60
C VAL A 161 -6.64 -22.22 -1.46
N GLY A 162 -7.84 -21.67 -1.51
CA GLY A 162 -8.35 -20.73 -0.51
C GLY A 162 -7.98 -19.26 -0.77
N GLN A 163 -7.27 -18.94 -1.83
CA GLN A 163 -6.81 -17.58 -2.11
C GLN A 163 -7.72 -16.79 -3.08
N ALA A 164 -8.97 -17.17 -3.27
CA ALA A 164 -9.85 -16.51 -4.25
C ALA A 164 -9.91 -14.99 -4.07
N ALA A 165 -10.11 -14.49 -2.85
CA ALA A 165 -10.15 -13.06 -2.57
C ALA A 165 -8.77 -12.40 -2.73
N TYR A 166 -7.72 -13.06 -2.25
CA TYR A 166 -6.36 -12.56 -2.36
C TYR A 166 -5.92 -12.47 -3.83
N SER A 167 -6.10 -13.53 -4.60
CA SER A 167 -5.79 -13.58 -6.03
C SER A 167 -6.55 -12.51 -6.81
N ALA A 168 -7.86 -12.38 -6.60
CA ALA A 168 -8.66 -11.34 -7.22
C ALA A 168 -8.14 -9.93 -6.89
N SER A 169 -7.79 -9.67 -5.63
CA SER A 169 -7.27 -8.38 -5.20
C SER A 169 -5.90 -8.07 -5.85
N LYS A 170 -5.01 -9.05 -5.94
CA LYS A 170 -3.66 -8.87 -6.50
C LYS A 170 -3.66 -8.81 -8.03
N ALA A 171 -4.56 -9.53 -8.70
CA ALA A 171 -4.82 -9.38 -10.12
C ALA A 171 -5.37 -7.97 -10.44
N GLY A 172 -6.28 -7.45 -9.60
CA GLY A 172 -6.76 -6.07 -9.72
C GLY A 172 -5.65 -5.03 -9.57
N VAL A 173 -4.75 -5.20 -8.59
CA VAL A 173 -3.58 -4.32 -8.43
C VAL A 173 -2.67 -4.36 -9.65
N ALA A 174 -2.37 -5.54 -10.18
CA ALA A 174 -1.56 -5.68 -11.39
C ALA A 174 -2.25 -5.03 -12.60
N GLY A 175 -3.55 -5.32 -12.80
CA GLY A 175 -4.32 -4.82 -13.95
C GLY A 175 -4.51 -3.31 -13.97
N MET A 176 -4.74 -2.67 -12.81
CA MET A 176 -4.90 -1.21 -12.76
C MET A 176 -3.59 -0.44 -12.97
N THR A 177 -2.45 -1.06 -12.73
CA THR A 177 -1.15 -0.35 -12.74
C THR A 177 -0.84 0.28 -14.09
N ILE A 178 -1.02 -0.44 -15.20
CA ILE A 178 -0.74 0.10 -16.53
C ILE A 178 -1.76 1.18 -16.94
N THR A 179 -3.02 1.04 -16.54
CA THR A 179 -4.05 2.06 -16.82
C THR A 179 -3.73 3.36 -16.11
N ILE A 180 -3.40 3.29 -14.81
CA ILE A 180 -3.01 4.46 -14.02
C ILE A 180 -1.73 5.11 -14.58
N ALA A 181 -0.75 4.31 -15.01
CA ALA A 181 0.46 4.84 -15.65
C ALA A 181 0.13 5.64 -16.93
N ARG A 182 -0.85 5.18 -17.72
CA ARG A 182 -1.32 5.91 -18.92
C ARG A 182 -2.05 7.19 -18.55
N ASP A 183 -2.91 7.17 -17.52
CA ASP A 183 -3.62 8.37 -17.03
C ASP A 183 -2.64 9.46 -16.58
N LEU A 184 -1.49 9.08 -16.03
CA LEU A 184 -0.49 9.98 -15.45
C LEU A 184 0.67 10.32 -16.39
N SER A 185 0.65 9.84 -17.61
CA SER A 185 1.73 10.06 -18.61
C SER A 185 1.58 11.34 -19.43
N GLN A 186 0.52 12.12 -19.20
CA GLN A 186 0.19 13.35 -19.94
C GLN A 186 0.79 14.60 -19.30
#